data_5e829c059ac5010660470b93ef09855b
#
_entry.id   5e829c059ac5010660470b93ef09855b
#
_cell.length_a   1.000
_cell.length_b   1.000
_cell.length_c   1.000
_cell.angle_alpha   90.00
_cell.angle_beta   90.00
_cell.angle_gamma   90.00
#
_symmetry.space_group_name_H-M   'P 1'
#
loop_
_entity.id
_entity.type
_entity.pdbx_description
1 polymer ?
#
loop_
_entity_poly.entity_id
_entity_poly.type
_entity_poly.pdbx_seq_one_letter_code
_entity_poly.pdbx_strand_id
1 'polypeptide(L)'
;MKAAILENINAPLVYEEIETTPLKFGQVLVKVLSSGLCGAQLMEIAGLKGNAKFVPHLLGHEGCGIVQDIGEGVTKVKIGDKVVMHWMKGSGIETPFPEYVFRGKKISSGKITSLSEYSIVSENRVTNIGYGFPNELVSLLGCGMTTAFGAINNEAKVKIGENVLVLGAGGLGLNLAQGLRLVGANDIVLCDIREKSKLARKNGATYFLNLSEKTLVGQNKFDVIFDTTGHAELIQESLKYLADGGRFVMVGQPKSPFGVDSSLFGTRGKQIIATQGGKTNPDVDIPRYASLWPAGKLDFSDLITHKFHMSEINDAVNILKGGDCGRIILYT
;
A
#
# COMPACT_ATOMS: atom_id res chain seq x y z
N MET A 1 -23.44 1.97 -11.73
CA MET A 1 -22.58 1.27 -10.76
C MET A 1 -22.45 2.08 -9.47
N LYS A 2 -22.26 1.43 -8.31
CA LYS A 2 -22.03 2.14 -7.05
C LYS A 2 -20.55 2.38 -6.80
N ALA A 3 -20.24 3.51 -6.14
CA ALA A 3 -18.87 3.90 -5.77
C ALA A 3 -18.84 4.71 -4.47
N ALA A 4 -17.71 4.65 -3.77
CA ALA A 4 -17.44 5.51 -2.62
C ALA A 4 -16.87 6.86 -3.12
N ILE A 5 -17.57 7.95 -2.80
CA ILE A 5 -17.31 9.29 -3.32
C ILE A 5 -16.91 10.20 -2.17
N LEU A 6 -15.81 10.90 -2.31
CA LEU A 6 -15.41 12.01 -1.42
C LEU A 6 -16.04 13.29 -1.95
N GLU A 7 -17.20 13.69 -1.42
CA GLU A 7 -17.85 14.94 -1.83
C GLU A 7 -17.18 16.17 -1.20
N ASN A 8 -16.77 16.06 0.06
CA ASN A 8 -16.09 17.12 0.79
C ASN A 8 -14.94 16.59 1.61
N ILE A 9 -13.87 17.36 1.73
CA ILE A 9 -12.72 17.03 2.55
C ILE A 9 -13.15 16.88 4.02
N ASN A 10 -12.59 15.86 4.69
CA ASN A 10 -12.89 15.47 6.07
C ASN A 10 -14.35 15.02 6.33
N ALA A 11 -15.16 14.85 5.29
CA ALA A 11 -16.51 14.33 5.41
C ALA A 11 -16.53 12.78 5.28
N PRO A 12 -17.57 12.11 5.76
CA PRO A 12 -17.85 10.72 5.41
C PRO A 12 -17.97 10.54 3.90
N LEU A 13 -17.57 9.37 3.41
CA LEU A 13 -17.73 9.02 2.00
C LEU A 13 -19.20 8.71 1.71
N VAL A 14 -19.67 9.16 0.55
CA VAL A 14 -21.01 8.86 0.04
C VAL A 14 -20.92 7.62 -0.84
N TYR A 15 -21.76 6.60 -0.59
CA TYR A 15 -21.81 5.39 -1.41
C TYR A 15 -23.06 5.42 -2.27
N GLU A 16 -22.93 5.91 -3.50
CA GLU A 16 -24.03 6.15 -4.44
C GLU A 16 -23.73 5.67 -5.87
N GLU A 17 -24.77 5.71 -6.70
CA GLU A 17 -24.66 5.38 -8.12
C GLU A 17 -23.95 6.46 -8.91
N ILE A 18 -23.06 5.99 -9.79
CA ILE A 18 -22.38 6.80 -10.80
C ILE A 18 -22.46 6.10 -12.16
N GLU A 19 -22.24 6.85 -13.20
CA GLU A 19 -22.19 6.34 -14.58
C GLU A 19 -20.74 6.28 -15.07
N THR A 20 -20.41 5.20 -15.81
CA THR A 20 -19.17 5.10 -16.56
C THR A 20 -19.34 5.79 -17.91
N THR A 21 -18.24 6.32 -18.46
CA THR A 21 -18.21 6.76 -19.85
C THR A 21 -17.77 5.61 -20.78
N PRO A 22 -18.05 5.67 -22.10
CA PRO A 22 -17.49 4.73 -23.06
C PRO A 22 -15.97 4.66 -22.95
N LEU A 23 -15.42 3.46 -23.11
CA LEU A 23 -13.98 3.24 -23.06
C LEU A 23 -13.26 3.98 -24.19
N LYS A 24 -12.17 4.63 -23.86
CA LYS A 24 -11.25 5.27 -24.79
C LYS A 24 -10.10 4.33 -25.14
N PHE A 25 -9.31 4.69 -26.14
CA PHE A 25 -8.10 3.97 -26.54
C PHE A 25 -7.20 3.67 -25.33
N GLY A 26 -6.80 2.40 -25.16
CA GLY A 26 -5.93 1.95 -24.09
C GLY A 26 -6.59 1.81 -22.71
N GLN A 27 -7.90 1.98 -22.59
CA GLN A 27 -8.63 1.80 -21.32
C GLN A 27 -9.19 0.39 -21.18
N VAL A 28 -9.28 -0.04 -19.94
CA VAL A 28 -9.82 -1.35 -19.53
C VAL A 28 -10.92 -1.12 -18.49
N LEU A 29 -12.09 -1.73 -18.67
CA LEU A 29 -13.14 -1.79 -17.67
C LEU A 29 -12.94 -3.04 -16.82
N VAL A 30 -12.75 -2.84 -15.51
CA VAL A 30 -12.57 -3.94 -14.55
C VAL A 30 -13.77 -3.99 -13.62
N LYS A 31 -14.44 -5.15 -13.51
CA LYS A 31 -15.37 -5.44 -12.43
C LYS A 31 -14.55 -5.71 -11.17
N VAL A 32 -14.68 -4.86 -10.17
CA VAL A 32 -13.97 -4.98 -8.91
C VAL A 32 -14.58 -6.13 -8.10
N LEU A 33 -13.77 -7.01 -7.56
CA LEU A 33 -14.18 -8.09 -6.66
C LEU A 33 -13.81 -7.76 -5.22
N SER A 34 -12.68 -7.11 -5.03
CA SER A 34 -12.21 -6.65 -3.72
C SER A 34 -11.21 -5.52 -3.87
N SER A 35 -11.13 -4.68 -2.86
CA SER A 35 -10.20 -3.55 -2.76
C SER A 35 -9.55 -3.53 -1.39
N GLY A 36 -8.25 -3.24 -1.32
CA GLY A 36 -7.60 -2.90 -0.07
C GLY A 36 -7.90 -1.47 0.35
N LEU A 37 -8.02 -1.23 1.65
CA LEU A 37 -8.09 0.11 2.22
C LEU A 37 -6.73 0.47 2.83
N CYS A 38 -6.13 1.54 2.34
CA CYS A 38 -4.78 1.97 2.69
C CYS A 38 -4.78 3.30 3.46
N GLY A 39 -3.77 3.54 4.28
CA GLY A 39 -3.58 4.84 4.96
C GLY A 39 -3.50 6.04 4.00
N ALA A 40 -3.14 5.81 2.73
CA ALA A 40 -3.17 6.84 1.70
C ALA A 40 -4.57 7.44 1.47
N GLN A 41 -5.65 6.63 1.60
CA GLN A 41 -7.01 7.14 1.51
C GLN A 41 -7.37 8.08 2.67
N LEU A 42 -6.83 7.85 3.87
CA LEU A 42 -7.03 8.78 4.98
C LEU A 42 -6.43 10.15 4.67
N MET A 43 -5.26 10.19 4.02
CA MET A 43 -4.65 11.45 3.58
C MET A 43 -5.45 12.13 2.45
N GLU A 44 -6.05 11.34 1.54
CA GLU A 44 -6.94 11.85 0.50
C GLU A 44 -8.22 12.44 1.10
N ILE A 45 -8.87 11.73 2.02
CA ILE A 45 -10.06 12.21 2.75
C ILE A 45 -9.74 13.51 3.50
N ALA A 46 -8.54 13.61 4.08
CA ALA A 46 -8.10 14.82 4.78
C ALA A 46 -7.61 15.95 3.83
N GLY A 47 -7.60 15.74 2.50
CA GLY A 47 -7.13 16.74 1.52
C GLY A 47 -5.61 16.95 1.50
N LEU A 48 -4.85 16.12 2.20
CA LEU A 48 -3.39 16.28 2.37
C LEU A 48 -2.57 15.83 1.14
N LYS A 49 -3.20 15.27 0.12
CA LYS A 49 -2.56 14.87 -1.15
C LYS A 49 -2.77 15.86 -2.29
N GLY A 50 -3.22 17.07 -1.99
CA GLY A 50 -3.49 18.10 -3.00
C GLY A 50 -4.76 17.85 -3.81
N ASN A 51 -5.58 16.88 -3.42
CA ASN A 51 -6.83 16.51 -4.09
C ASN A 51 -8.03 17.37 -3.66
N ALA A 52 -7.88 18.25 -2.68
CA ALA A 52 -8.98 19.09 -2.17
C ALA A 52 -9.69 19.91 -3.26
N LYS A 53 -8.95 20.33 -4.29
CA LYS A 53 -9.49 21.09 -5.44
C LYS A 53 -10.25 20.20 -6.45
N PHE A 54 -10.23 18.89 -6.30
CA PHE A 54 -10.84 17.95 -7.24
C PHE A 54 -12.11 17.28 -6.71
N VAL A 55 -12.58 17.65 -5.52
CA VAL A 55 -13.83 17.10 -4.99
C VAL A 55 -15.05 17.61 -5.81
N PRO A 56 -16.08 16.78 -6.06
CA PRO A 56 -16.19 15.38 -5.65
C PRO A 56 -15.20 14.49 -6.39
N HIS A 57 -14.68 13.46 -5.67
CA HIS A 57 -13.56 12.63 -6.14
C HIS A 57 -13.76 11.16 -5.81
N LEU A 58 -13.41 10.27 -6.76
CA LEU A 58 -13.40 8.83 -6.56
C LEU A 58 -12.06 8.37 -5.97
N LEU A 59 -12.11 7.35 -5.11
CA LEU A 59 -10.98 6.87 -4.34
C LEU A 59 -10.61 5.41 -4.67
N GLY A 60 -9.48 4.97 -4.10
CA GLY A 60 -8.95 3.61 -4.20
C GLY A 60 -7.80 3.48 -5.20
N HIS A 61 -6.84 2.60 -4.88
CA HIS A 61 -5.63 2.45 -5.71
C HIS A 61 -5.02 1.05 -5.67
N GLU A 62 -5.69 0.08 -5.06
CA GLU A 62 -5.28 -1.33 -5.02
C GLU A 62 -6.52 -2.22 -5.06
N GLY A 63 -6.55 -3.21 -5.92
CA GLY A 63 -7.74 -4.06 -6.02
C GLY A 63 -7.53 -5.32 -6.83
N CYS A 64 -8.50 -6.21 -6.70
CA CYS A 64 -8.69 -7.41 -7.50
C CYS A 64 -9.94 -7.26 -8.35
N GLY A 65 -9.88 -7.64 -9.61
CA GLY A 65 -11.06 -7.62 -10.46
C GLY A 65 -10.97 -8.54 -11.66
N ILE A 66 -12.06 -8.56 -12.43
CA ILE A 66 -12.17 -9.27 -13.70
C ILE A 66 -12.33 -8.24 -14.81
N VAL A 67 -11.55 -8.37 -15.86
CA VAL A 67 -11.69 -7.54 -17.07
C VAL A 67 -13.05 -7.80 -17.68
N GLN A 68 -13.86 -6.75 -17.78
CA GLN A 68 -15.22 -6.81 -18.29
C GLN A 68 -15.31 -6.36 -19.74
N ASP A 69 -14.50 -5.34 -20.09
CA ASP A 69 -14.42 -4.79 -21.43
C ASP A 69 -13.06 -4.12 -21.66
N ILE A 70 -12.66 -3.97 -22.93
CA ILE A 70 -11.38 -3.35 -23.32
C ILE A 70 -11.60 -2.34 -24.43
N GLY A 71 -10.96 -1.18 -24.31
CA GLY A 71 -10.89 -0.18 -25.36
C GLY A 71 -9.95 -0.58 -26.50
N GLU A 72 -10.05 0.13 -27.62
CA GLU A 72 -9.14 -0.04 -28.74
C GLU A 72 -7.67 0.09 -28.32
N GLY A 73 -6.78 -0.70 -28.91
CA GLY A 73 -5.34 -0.72 -28.67
C GLY A 73 -4.88 -1.53 -27.46
N VAL A 74 -5.78 -1.98 -26.58
CA VAL A 74 -5.43 -2.84 -25.45
C VAL A 74 -4.96 -4.21 -25.93
N THR A 75 -3.77 -4.64 -25.49
CA THR A 75 -3.16 -5.92 -25.88
C THR A 75 -2.69 -6.76 -24.69
N LYS A 76 -2.50 -6.14 -23.52
CA LYS A 76 -1.91 -6.75 -22.33
C LYS A 76 -2.87 -7.69 -21.60
N VAL A 77 -4.16 -7.42 -21.69
CA VAL A 77 -5.23 -8.19 -21.04
C VAL A 77 -6.39 -8.40 -21.99
N LYS A 78 -7.21 -9.41 -21.71
CA LYS A 78 -8.43 -9.73 -22.46
C LYS A 78 -9.64 -9.85 -21.54
N ILE A 79 -10.84 -9.74 -22.09
CA ILE A 79 -12.09 -9.94 -21.35
C ILE A 79 -12.06 -11.31 -20.66
N GLY A 80 -12.45 -11.33 -19.38
CA GLY A 80 -12.41 -12.50 -18.51
C GLY A 80 -11.11 -12.66 -17.72
N ASP A 81 -10.04 -11.94 -18.00
CA ASP A 81 -8.81 -12.04 -17.21
C ASP A 81 -9.02 -11.55 -15.79
N LYS A 82 -8.50 -12.30 -14.81
CA LYS A 82 -8.40 -11.86 -13.41
C LYS A 82 -7.14 -11.04 -13.24
N VAL A 83 -7.28 -9.82 -12.73
CA VAL A 83 -6.20 -8.84 -12.67
C VAL A 83 -5.99 -8.26 -11.28
N VAL A 84 -4.75 -7.92 -10.98
CA VAL A 84 -4.38 -6.96 -9.95
C VAL A 84 -4.52 -5.56 -10.54
N MET A 85 -5.28 -4.70 -9.90
CA MET A 85 -5.26 -3.25 -10.15
C MET A 85 -4.22 -2.60 -9.24
N HIS A 86 -3.26 -1.87 -9.82
CA HIS A 86 -2.13 -1.31 -9.07
C HIS A 86 -1.85 0.14 -9.44
N TRP A 87 -1.50 0.95 -8.43
CA TRP A 87 -1.23 2.37 -8.63
C TRP A 87 0.13 2.63 -9.31
N MET A 88 1.10 1.74 -9.15
CA MET A 88 2.37 1.81 -9.86
C MET A 88 2.16 1.58 -11.35
N LYS A 89 2.96 2.25 -12.17
CA LYS A 89 2.90 2.12 -13.61
C LYS A 89 3.66 0.87 -14.06
N GLY A 90 2.96 -0.01 -14.77
CA GLY A 90 3.55 -1.15 -15.50
C GLY A 90 3.79 -0.83 -16.97
N SER A 91 4.01 -1.86 -17.79
CA SER A 91 4.06 -1.76 -19.25
C SER A 91 2.67 -1.57 -19.85
N GLY A 92 2.61 -1.13 -21.11
CA GLY A 92 1.37 -0.89 -21.84
C GLY A 92 0.99 0.58 -21.91
N ILE A 93 -0.23 0.84 -22.41
CA ILE A 93 -0.71 2.18 -22.71
C ILE A 93 -1.06 2.95 -21.44
N GLU A 94 -0.55 4.17 -21.31
CA GLU A 94 -1.00 5.14 -20.31
C GLU A 94 -2.06 6.05 -20.93
N THR A 95 -3.23 6.13 -20.31
CA THR A 95 -4.33 6.99 -20.76
C THR A 95 -4.47 8.23 -19.88
N PRO A 96 -5.18 9.26 -20.31
CA PRO A 96 -5.66 10.32 -19.40
C PRO A 96 -6.46 9.74 -18.23
N PHE A 97 -6.77 10.56 -17.23
CA PHE A 97 -7.64 10.15 -16.12
C PHE A 97 -8.99 9.66 -16.67
N PRO A 98 -9.52 8.53 -16.15
CA PRO A 98 -10.84 8.06 -16.53
C PRO A 98 -11.92 9.07 -16.12
N GLU A 99 -13.01 9.09 -16.89
CA GLU A 99 -14.12 10.00 -16.67
C GLU A 99 -15.33 9.23 -16.15
N TYR A 100 -16.03 9.81 -15.18
CA TYR A 100 -17.28 9.30 -14.61
C TYR A 100 -18.29 10.42 -14.45
N VAL A 101 -19.56 10.07 -14.36
CA VAL A 101 -20.65 11.03 -14.18
C VAL A 101 -21.37 10.73 -12.86
N PHE A 102 -21.52 11.74 -12.02
CA PHE A 102 -22.24 11.68 -10.78
C PHE A 102 -23.27 12.81 -10.73
N ARG A 103 -24.56 12.45 -10.55
CA ARG A 103 -25.68 13.39 -10.56
C ARG A 103 -25.66 14.33 -11.80
N GLY A 104 -25.40 13.74 -12.98
CA GLY A 104 -25.35 14.47 -14.25
C GLY A 104 -24.12 15.34 -14.49
N LYS A 105 -23.11 15.31 -13.61
CA LYS A 105 -21.87 16.09 -13.74
C LYS A 105 -20.65 15.18 -13.76
N LYS A 106 -19.63 15.58 -14.52
CA LYS A 106 -18.33 14.90 -14.47
C LYS A 106 -17.72 15.04 -13.07
N ILE A 107 -17.18 13.92 -12.55
CA ILE A 107 -16.44 13.90 -11.30
C ILE A 107 -14.99 13.50 -11.53
N SER A 108 -14.12 13.95 -10.63
CA SER A 108 -12.70 13.63 -10.66
C SER A 108 -12.44 12.18 -10.22
N SER A 109 -11.37 11.61 -10.72
CA SER A 109 -10.93 10.26 -10.36
C SER A 109 -9.41 10.20 -10.26
N GLY A 110 -8.89 9.17 -9.59
CA GLY A 110 -7.51 8.75 -9.73
C GLY A 110 -7.27 7.97 -11.02
N LYS A 111 -6.04 7.55 -11.26
CA LYS A 111 -5.70 6.61 -12.35
C LYS A 111 -6.30 5.23 -12.13
N ILE A 112 -6.68 4.93 -10.89
CA ILE A 112 -7.43 3.77 -10.42
C ILE A 112 -8.47 4.26 -9.44
N THR A 113 -9.64 3.62 -9.42
CA THR A 113 -10.76 3.89 -8.53
C THR A 113 -11.32 2.56 -8.03
N SER A 114 -10.57 1.88 -7.16
CA SER A 114 -10.93 0.53 -6.71
C SER A 114 -11.99 0.49 -5.61
N LEU A 115 -12.42 1.64 -5.06
CA LEU A 115 -13.53 1.73 -4.10
C LEU A 115 -14.87 1.93 -4.83
N SER A 116 -15.15 1.05 -5.80
CA SER A 116 -16.33 1.05 -6.67
C SER A 116 -16.60 -0.35 -7.22
N GLU A 117 -17.82 -0.60 -7.73
CA GLU A 117 -18.16 -1.90 -8.35
C GLU A 117 -17.42 -2.15 -9.67
N TYR A 118 -17.11 -1.09 -10.41
CA TYR A 118 -16.32 -1.14 -11.64
C TYR A 118 -15.33 0.00 -11.67
N SER A 119 -14.19 -0.24 -12.29
CA SER A 119 -13.12 0.76 -12.46
C SER A 119 -12.66 0.80 -13.90
N ILE A 120 -12.61 2.01 -14.48
CA ILE A 120 -11.92 2.24 -15.75
C ILE A 120 -10.47 2.58 -15.40
N VAL A 121 -9.54 1.84 -15.98
CA VAL A 121 -8.10 2.02 -15.73
C VAL A 121 -7.33 2.01 -17.05
N SER A 122 -6.12 2.54 -17.04
CA SER A 122 -5.20 2.37 -18.17
C SER A 122 -4.70 0.92 -18.23
N GLU A 123 -4.39 0.43 -19.42
CA GLU A 123 -3.80 -0.90 -19.63
C GLU A 123 -2.59 -1.17 -18.72
N ASN A 124 -1.74 -0.15 -18.51
CA ASN A 124 -0.55 -0.27 -17.68
C ASN A 124 -0.79 -0.19 -16.16
N ARG A 125 -2.06 -0.20 -15.72
CA ARG A 125 -2.47 -0.24 -14.31
C ARG A 125 -3.10 -1.58 -13.92
N VAL A 126 -3.03 -2.57 -14.79
CA VAL A 126 -3.48 -3.92 -14.52
C VAL A 126 -2.38 -4.94 -14.84
N THR A 127 -2.32 -6.00 -14.04
CA THR A 127 -1.45 -7.15 -14.28
C THR A 127 -2.30 -8.42 -14.17
N ASN A 128 -2.33 -9.22 -15.24
CA ASN A 128 -3.01 -10.52 -15.23
C ASN A 128 -2.33 -11.44 -14.22
N ILE A 129 -3.11 -12.04 -13.33
CA ILE A 129 -2.63 -12.94 -12.27
C ILE A 129 -3.21 -14.36 -12.38
N GLY A 130 -4.22 -14.54 -13.24
CA GLY A 130 -4.97 -15.81 -13.31
C GLY A 130 -5.88 -16.06 -12.10
N TYR A 131 -6.61 -17.19 -12.17
CA TYR A 131 -7.67 -17.50 -11.20
C TYR A 131 -7.19 -18.26 -9.94
N GLY A 132 -5.95 -18.72 -9.91
CA GLY A 132 -5.41 -19.56 -8.82
C GLY A 132 -5.16 -18.85 -7.49
N PHE A 133 -5.46 -17.54 -7.38
CA PHE A 133 -5.14 -16.74 -6.21
C PHE A 133 -6.38 -16.18 -5.52
N PRO A 134 -6.45 -16.13 -4.18
CA PRO A 134 -7.52 -15.48 -3.44
C PRO A 134 -7.63 -13.98 -3.78
N ASN A 135 -8.87 -13.45 -3.82
CA ASN A 135 -9.11 -12.05 -4.17
C ASN A 135 -8.40 -11.08 -3.23
N GLU A 136 -8.35 -11.42 -1.95
CA GLU A 136 -7.68 -10.63 -0.91
C GLU A 136 -6.20 -10.46 -1.18
N LEU A 137 -5.49 -11.57 -1.47
CA LEU A 137 -4.08 -11.52 -1.83
C LEU A 137 -3.86 -10.64 -3.07
N VAL A 138 -4.69 -10.86 -4.10
CA VAL A 138 -4.62 -10.09 -5.35
C VAL A 138 -4.77 -8.59 -5.08
N SER A 139 -5.71 -8.19 -4.21
CA SER A 139 -5.88 -6.78 -3.84
C SER A 139 -4.64 -6.21 -3.14
N LEU A 140 -4.05 -6.96 -2.20
CA LEU A 140 -2.87 -6.51 -1.44
C LEU A 140 -1.63 -6.32 -2.31
N LEU A 141 -1.54 -7.06 -3.43
CA LEU A 141 -0.47 -6.91 -4.42
C LEU A 141 -0.56 -5.59 -5.21
N GLY A 142 -1.68 -4.88 -5.17
CA GLY A 142 -1.85 -3.61 -5.87
C GLY A 142 -1.08 -2.43 -5.26
N CYS A 143 -0.73 -2.52 -3.97
CA CYS A 143 -0.03 -1.43 -3.26
C CYS A 143 0.85 -1.93 -2.11
N GLY A 144 0.24 -2.29 -0.97
CA GLY A 144 0.97 -2.44 0.30
C GLY A 144 2.04 -3.52 0.27
N MET A 145 1.73 -4.69 -0.28
CA MET A 145 2.66 -5.81 -0.33
C MET A 145 3.81 -5.56 -1.31
N THR A 146 3.51 -5.09 -2.53
CA THR A 146 4.54 -4.78 -3.52
C THR A 146 5.44 -3.64 -3.07
N THR A 147 4.89 -2.62 -2.43
CA THR A 147 5.67 -1.52 -1.85
C THR A 147 6.63 -2.04 -0.76
N ALA A 148 6.15 -2.87 0.16
CA ALA A 148 6.98 -3.42 1.22
C ALA A 148 8.10 -4.32 0.68
N PHE A 149 7.76 -5.26 -0.19
CA PHE A 149 8.74 -6.21 -0.74
C PHE A 149 9.72 -5.52 -1.70
N GLY A 150 9.25 -4.54 -2.46
CA GLY A 150 10.12 -3.71 -3.30
C GLY A 150 11.07 -2.84 -2.47
N ALA A 151 10.61 -2.26 -1.36
CA ALA A 151 11.47 -1.51 -0.46
C ALA A 151 12.58 -2.38 0.14
N ILE A 152 12.28 -3.64 0.47
CA ILE A 152 13.26 -4.63 0.94
C ILE A 152 14.27 -5.00 -0.15
N ASN A 153 13.78 -5.41 -1.33
CA ASN A 153 14.59 -6.02 -2.37
C ASN A 153 15.31 -5.00 -3.27
N ASN A 154 14.59 -3.94 -3.68
CA ASN A 154 15.08 -3.04 -4.71
C ASN A 154 15.76 -1.81 -4.12
N GLU A 155 15.28 -1.30 -2.97
CA GLU A 155 15.79 -0.09 -2.33
C GLU A 155 16.81 -0.40 -1.24
N ALA A 156 16.39 -1.04 -0.15
CA ALA A 156 17.28 -1.38 0.96
C ALA A 156 18.26 -2.50 0.59
N LYS A 157 17.86 -3.41 -0.29
CA LYS A 157 18.65 -4.60 -0.67
C LYS A 157 19.09 -5.37 0.58
N VAL A 158 18.11 -5.71 1.42
CA VAL A 158 18.34 -6.40 2.69
C VAL A 158 19.02 -7.73 2.45
N LYS A 159 20.06 -7.99 3.23
CA LYS A 159 20.86 -9.22 3.16
C LYS A 159 20.48 -10.20 4.26
N ILE A 160 20.72 -11.48 4.02
CA ILE A 160 20.59 -12.53 5.03
C ILE A 160 21.44 -12.15 6.26
N GLY A 161 20.84 -12.26 7.45
CA GLY A 161 21.50 -12.00 8.73
C GLY A 161 21.51 -10.53 9.19
N GLU A 162 20.98 -9.58 8.40
CA GLU A 162 20.89 -8.19 8.83
C GLU A 162 19.81 -7.99 9.90
N ASN A 163 20.06 -7.06 10.84
CA ASN A 163 19.13 -6.65 11.87
C ASN A 163 18.31 -5.45 11.39
N VAL A 164 17.00 -5.53 11.49
CA VAL A 164 16.08 -4.56 10.91
C VAL A 164 15.10 -4.01 11.92
N LEU A 165 14.95 -2.68 11.95
CA LEU A 165 13.91 -1.98 12.68
C LEU A 165 12.84 -1.48 11.72
N VAL A 166 11.57 -1.69 12.06
CA VAL A 166 10.42 -1.17 11.33
C VAL A 166 9.61 -0.26 12.23
N LEU A 167 9.54 1.02 11.89
CA LEU A 167 8.75 2.01 12.58
C LEU A 167 7.31 1.95 12.07
N GLY A 168 6.38 1.55 12.94
CA GLY A 168 4.97 1.35 12.66
C GLY A 168 4.62 -0.11 12.34
N ALA A 169 3.65 -0.67 13.08
CA ALA A 169 3.07 -1.99 12.87
C ALA A 169 1.67 -1.93 12.25
N GLY A 170 1.46 -0.99 11.33
CA GLY A 170 0.28 -0.94 10.45
C GLY A 170 0.42 -1.92 9.30
N GLY A 171 -0.54 -1.91 8.36
CA GLY A 171 -0.56 -2.83 7.23
C GLY A 171 0.74 -2.88 6.41
N LEU A 172 1.44 -1.75 6.26
CA LEU A 172 2.72 -1.71 5.55
C LEU A 172 3.86 -2.32 6.38
N GLY A 173 3.94 -1.98 7.68
CA GLY A 173 4.96 -2.55 8.58
C GLY A 173 4.84 -4.06 8.75
N LEU A 174 3.61 -4.58 8.80
CA LEU A 174 3.35 -6.02 8.86
C LEU A 174 3.77 -6.73 7.55
N ASN A 175 3.53 -6.11 6.38
CA ASN A 175 4.05 -6.62 5.11
C ASN A 175 5.58 -6.61 5.07
N LEU A 176 6.22 -5.55 5.61
CA LEU A 176 7.68 -5.51 5.74
C LEU A 176 8.19 -6.67 6.60
N ALA A 177 7.55 -6.95 7.74
CA ALA A 177 7.96 -8.06 8.61
C ALA A 177 7.92 -9.41 7.88
N GLN A 178 6.87 -9.68 7.10
CA GLN A 178 6.78 -10.90 6.29
C GLN A 178 7.90 -10.96 5.24
N GLY A 179 8.11 -9.87 4.49
CA GLY A 179 9.14 -9.82 3.47
C GLY A 179 10.55 -9.96 4.05
N LEU A 180 10.82 -9.35 5.20
CA LEU A 180 12.10 -9.45 5.91
C LEU A 180 12.40 -10.88 6.37
N ARG A 181 11.38 -11.60 6.87
CA ARG A 181 11.51 -13.02 7.19
C ARG A 181 11.85 -13.85 5.94
N LEU A 182 11.21 -13.55 4.81
CA LEU A 182 11.46 -14.25 3.54
C LEU A 182 12.89 -14.08 3.02
N VAL A 183 13.49 -12.90 3.21
CA VAL A 183 14.87 -12.64 2.78
C VAL A 183 15.92 -13.08 3.81
N GLY A 184 15.49 -13.59 4.98
CA GLY A 184 16.40 -14.12 6.00
C GLY A 184 17.04 -13.05 6.87
N ALA A 185 16.37 -11.95 7.15
CA ALA A 185 16.80 -11.00 8.17
C ALA A 185 16.91 -11.70 9.53
N ASN A 186 17.88 -11.30 10.38
CA ASN A 186 18.11 -11.90 11.69
C ASN A 186 17.12 -11.37 12.71
N ASP A 187 17.33 -10.15 13.22
CA ASP A 187 16.36 -9.49 14.07
C ASP A 187 15.41 -8.63 13.25
N ILE A 188 14.12 -8.86 13.42
CA ILE A 188 13.04 -8.08 12.81
C ILE A 188 12.25 -7.44 13.96
N VAL A 189 12.64 -6.20 14.30
CA VAL A 189 12.01 -5.45 15.38
C VAL A 189 10.94 -4.53 14.80
N LEU A 190 9.67 -4.76 15.17
CA LEU A 190 8.59 -3.83 14.87
C LEU A 190 8.30 -2.97 16.10
N CYS A 191 8.01 -1.69 15.88
CA CYS A 191 7.52 -0.83 16.96
C CYS A 191 6.24 -0.09 16.55
N ASP A 192 5.38 0.16 17.52
CA ASP A 192 4.14 0.95 17.38
C ASP A 192 3.75 1.56 18.71
N ILE A 193 2.92 2.61 18.70
CA ILE A 193 2.30 3.17 19.90
C ILE A 193 1.10 2.35 20.38
N ARG A 194 0.58 1.46 19.55
CA ARG A 194 -0.50 0.53 19.87
C ARG A 194 0.06 -0.83 20.21
N GLU A 195 -0.61 -1.55 21.12
CA GLU A 195 -0.22 -2.92 21.45
C GLU A 195 -0.59 -3.88 20.30
N LYS A 196 0.41 -4.34 19.55
CA LYS A 196 0.28 -5.22 18.39
C LYS A 196 1.26 -6.40 18.41
N SER A 197 1.83 -6.74 19.55
CA SER A 197 2.87 -7.76 19.67
C SER A 197 2.44 -9.11 19.06
N LYS A 198 1.21 -9.54 19.32
CA LYS A 198 0.67 -10.79 18.77
C LYS A 198 0.59 -10.74 17.24
N LEU A 199 0.07 -9.65 16.69
CA LEU A 199 -0.06 -9.46 15.24
C LEU A 199 1.31 -9.34 14.56
N ALA A 200 2.23 -8.59 15.15
CA ALA A 200 3.59 -8.43 14.65
C ALA A 200 4.33 -9.77 14.59
N ARG A 201 4.29 -10.57 15.67
CA ARG A 201 4.93 -11.88 15.72
C ARG A 201 4.37 -12.86 14.69
N LYS A 202 3.06 -12.91 14.52
CA LYS A 202 2.39 -13.74 13.50
C LYS A 202 2.86 -13.37 12.08
N ASN A 203 3.12 -12.09 11.84
CA ASN A 203 3.60 -11.60 10.56
C ASN A 203 5.14 -11.62 10.41
N GLY A 204 5.88 -12.23 11.33
CA GLY A 204 7.30 -12.50 11.16
C GLY A 204 8.25 -11.63 11.98
N ALA A 205 7.75 -10.72 12.81
CA ALA A 205 8.60 -9.97 13.74
C ALA A 205 9.22 -10.91 14.81
N THR A 206 10.52 -10.78 15.05
CA THR A 206 11.21 -11.48 16.14
C THR A 206 10.94 -10.78 17.48
N TYR A 207 10.79 -9.46 17.43
CA TYR A 207 10.51 -8.65 18.60
C TYR A 207 9.52 -7.51 18.30
N PHE A 208 8.71 -7.14 19.29
CA PHE A 208 7.81 -5.98 19.22
C PHE A 208 8.09 -5.02 20.38
N LEU A 209 8.16 -3.74 20.07
CA LEU A 209 8.37 -2.66 21.02
C LEU A 209 7.16 -1.73 21.04
N ASN A 210 6.44 -1.70 22.16
CA ASN A 210 5.36 -0.75 22.39
C ASN A 210 5.93 0.60 22.80
N LEU A 211 5.87 1.59 21.92
CA LEU A 211 6.44 2.93 22.15
C LEU A 211 5.62 3.80 23.11
N SER A 212 4.39 3.39 23.47
CA SER A 212 3.66 4.06 24.57
C SER A 212 4.21 3.72 25.95
N GLU A 213 4.92 2.59 26.09
CA GLU A 213 5.46 2.08 27.35
C GLU A 213 6.99 2.16 27.42
N LYS A 214 7.64 2.09 26.27
CA LYS A 214 9.10 2.02 26.14
C LYS A 214 9.60 2.95 25.06
N THR A 215 10.80 3.43 25.22
CA THR A 215 11.52 4.20 24.18
C THR A 215 12.45 3.30 23.39
N LEU A 216 13.00 3.82 22.30
CA LEU A 216 14.03 3.10 21.53
C LEU A 216 15.37 2.97 22.25
N VAL A 217 15.52 3.55 23.46
CA VAL A 217 16.76 3.54 24.24
C VAL A 217 17.21 2.12 24.55
N GLY A 218 18.53 1.88 24.46
CA GLY A 218 19.15 0.58 24.76
C GLY A 218 19.01 -0.47 23.66
N GLN A 219 18.45 -0.12 22.50
CA GLN A 219 18.38 -1.01 21.36
C GLN A 219 19.76 -1.19 20.70
N ASN A 220 19.99 -2.36 20.13
CA ASN A 220 21.16 -2.62 19.29
C ASN A 220 21.14 -1.73 18.04
N LYS A 221 22.29 -1.61 17.38
CA LYS A 221 22.34 -0.95 16.07
C LYS A 221 21.67 -1.82 15.01
N PHE A 222 20.93 -1.17 14.11
CA PHE A 222 20.24 -1.82 13.00
C PHE A 222 20.93 -1.54 11.67
N ASP A 223 21.09 -2.54 10.86
CA ASP A 223 21.64 -2.41 9.50
C ASP A 223 20.66 -1.69 8.58
N VAL A 224 19.36 -1.89 8.82
CA VAL A 224 18.28 -1.23 8.07
C VAL A 224 17.19 -0.75 9.02
N ILE A 225 16.71 0.46 8.79
CA ILE A 225 15.52 1.01 9.46
C ILE A 225 14.51 1.40 8.38
N PHE A 226 13.29 0.86 8.46
CA PHE A 226 12.16 1.26 7.62
C PHE A 226 11.21 2.16 8.41
N ASP A 227 10.89 3.33 7.89
CA ASP A 227 9.80 4.14 8.42
C ASP A 227 8.52 3.96 7.61
N THR A 228 7.42 3.64 8.29
CA THR A 228 6.08 3.58 7.71
C THR A 228 5.11 4.61 8.32
N THR A 229 5.60 5.41 9.28
CA THR A 229 4.78 6.30 10.10
C THR A 229 4.72 7.73 9.57
N GLY A 230 5.81 8.21 8.98
CA GLY A 230 6.01 9.61 8.62
C GLY A 230 6.08 10.56 9.82
N HIS A 231 6.38 10.03 11.05
CA HIS A 231 6.43 10.82 12.27
C HIS A 231 7.83 11.38 12.47
N ALA A 232 8.01 12.69 12.29
CA ALA A 232 9.31 13.33 12.20
C ALA A 232 10.21 13.09 13.41
N GLU A 233 9.70 13.20 14.64
CA GLU A 233 10.45 12.99 15.87
C GLU A 233 10.92 11.54 16.01
N LEU A 234 10.06 10.58 15.66
CA LEU A 234 10.40 9.16 15.69
C LEU A 234 11.46 8.81 14.63
N ILE A 235 11.35 9.39 13.45
CA ILE A 235 12.35 9.28 12.37
C ILE A 235 13.69 9.79 12.91
N GLN A 236 13.74 11.03 13.40
CA GLN A 236 14.96 11.66 13.88
C GLN A 236 15.61 10.87 15.03
N GLU A 237 14.82 10.37 15.99
CA GLU A 237 15.32 9.54 17.09
C GLU A 237 15.88 8.22 16.58
N SER A 238 15.20 7.56 15.65
CA SER A 238 15.61 6.24 15.13
C SER A 238 16.94 6.27 14.39
N LEU A 239 17.32 7.40 13.76
CA LEU A 239 18.60 7.55 13.03
C LEU A 239 19.82 7.33 13.95
N LYS A 240 19.70 7.52 15.26
CA LYS A 240 20.76 7.25 16.25
C LYS A 240 21.08 5.76 16.37
N TYR A 241 20.11 4.90 16.04
CA TYR A 241 20.22 3.44 16.14
C TYR A 241 20.62 2.78 14.81
N LEU A 242 20.82 3.56 13.76
CA LEU A 242 21.30 3.07 12.48
C LEU A 242 22.79 2.71 12.62
N ALA A 243 23.16 1.51 12.17
CA ALA A 243 24.54 1.04 12.16
C ALA A 243 25.42 1.86 11.20
N ASP A 244 26.73 1.75 11.32
CA ASP A 244 27.64 2.32 10.32
C ASP A 244 27.46 1.58 8.99
N GLY A 245 27.36 2.32 7.88
CA GLY A 245 26.99 1.81 6.57
C GLY A 245 25.51 1.45 6.41
N GLY A 246 24.71 1.66 7.46
CA GLY A 246 23.28 1.30 7.49
C GLY A 246 22.42 2.17 6.58
N ARG A 247 21.21 1.67 6.28
CA ARG A 247 20.25 2.30 5.37
C ARG A 247 18.95 2.61 6.09
N PHE A 248 18.57 3.90 6.10
CA PHE A 248 17.25 4.34 6.54
C PHE A 248 16.34 4.51 5.32
N VAL A 249 15.22 3.81 5.29
CA VAL A 249 14.28 3.80 4.15
C VAL A 249 12.96 4.46 4.57
N MET A 250 12.66 5.62 4.00
CA MET A 250 11.39 6.32 4.18
C MET A 250 10.35 5.74 3.23
N VAL A 251 9.41 4.98 3.77
CA VAL A 251 8.23 4.47 3.05
C VAL A 251 6.99 5.29 3.40
N GLY A 252 6.90 5.71 4.66
CA GLY A 252 5.93 6.70 5.13
C GLY A 252 6.24 8.09 4.55
N GLN A 253 5.19 8.91 4.44
CA GLN A 253 5.36 10.32 4.02
C GLN A 253 5.47 11.20 5.26
N PRO A 254 6.61 11.85 5.53
CA PRO A 254 6.76 12.75 6.67
C PRO A 254 5.75 13.90 6.59
N LYS A 255 5.08 14.16 7.73
CA LYS A 255 4.09 15.23 7.83
C LYS A 255 4.72 16.59 8.15
N SER A 256 5.97 16.58 8.63
CA SER A 256 6.74 17.77 8.96
C SER A 256 8.23 17.51 8.68
N PRO A 257 9.05 18.57 8.49
CA PRO A 257 10.50 18.44 8.38
C PRO A 257 11.13 17.80 9.61
N PHE A 258 12.20 17.04 9.43
CA PHE A 258 13.02 16.50 10.52
C PHE A 258 14.50 16.82 10.29
N GLY A 259 15.24 16.93 11.38
CA GLY A 259 16.67 17.21 11.35
C GLY A 259 17.50 15.95 11.15
N VAL A 260 18.62 16.07 10.43
CA VAL A 260 19.63 15.01 10.27
C VAL A 260 20.96 15.55 10.74
N ASP A 261 21.57 14.87 11.72
CA ASP A 261 22.93 15.17 12.12
C ASP A 261 23.91 14.70 11.04
N SER A 262 24.46 15.63 10.28
CA SER A 262 25.36 15.35 9.16
C SER A 262 26.61 14.57 9.57
N SER A 263 27.08 14.71 10.83
CA SER A 263 28.24 13.97 11.35
C SER A 263 27.97 12.45 11.43
N LEU A 264 26.73 12.05 11.67
CA LEU A 264 26.33 10.63 11.67
C LEU A 264 26.37 10.00 10.28
N PHE A 265 26.23 10.80 9.24
CA PHE A 265 26.14 10.32 7.85
C PHE A 265 27.48 10.43 7.12
N GLY A 266 28.15 11.57 7.22
CA GLY A 266 29.34 11.86 6.41
C GLY A 266 30.53 10.95 6.70
N THR A 267 30.77 10.59 7.95
CA THR A 267 31.94 9.79 8.35
C THR A 267 31.66 8.29 8.50
N ARG A 268 30.37 7.88 8.53
CA ARG A 268 29.98 6.52 8.86
C ARG A 268 29.26 5.80 7.70
N GLY A 269 29.17 6.42 6.53
CA GLY A 269 28.59 5.83 5.31
C GLY A 269 27.11 5.49 5.41
N LYS A 270 26.36 6.08 6.35
CA LYS A 270 24.93 5.88 6.50
C LYS A 270 24.18 6.49 5.32
N GLN A 271 23.02 5.92 4.98
CA GLN A 271 22.23 6.35 3.84
C GLN A 271 20.78 6.63 4.26
N ILE A 272 20.16 7.64 3.64
CA ILE A 272 18.73 7.87 3.68
C ILE A 272 18.19 7.66 2.26
N ILE A 273 17.21 6.77 2.15
CA ILE A 273 16.57 6.38 0.90
C ILE A 273 15.09 6.74 1.00
N ALA A 274 14.61 7.60 0.11
CA ALA A 274 13.18 7.81 -0.07
C ALA A 274 12.66 6.86 -1.14
N THR A 275 11.60 6.13 -0.84
CA THR A 275 11.02 5.19 -1.79
C THR A 275 9.62 5.60 -2.23
N GLN A 276 9.33 5.39 -3.50
CA GLN A 276 7.99 5.47 -4.05
C GLN A 276 7.60 4.09 -4.57
N GLY A 277 6.75 3.38 -3.80
CA GLY A 277 6.27 2.05 -4.18
C GLY A 277 7.35 0.96 -4.22
N GLY A 278 8.50 1.15 -3.56
CA GLY A 278 9.57 0.16 -3.49
C GLY A 278 10.28 -0.07 -4.83
N LYS A 279 10.26 0.88 -5.76
CA LYS A 279 10.75 0.69 -7.15
C LYS A 279 10.18 -0.58 -7.79
N THR A 280 8.94 -0.91 -7.48
CA THR A 280 8.27 -2.10 -8.00
C THR A 280 8.05 -1.99 -9.51
N ASN A 281 8.40 -3.04 -10.24
CA ASN A 281 7.90 -3.28 -11.60
C ASN A 281 6.68 -4.22 -11.50
N PRO A 282 5.44 -3.71 -11.64
CA PRO A 282 4.24 -4.51 -11.43
C PRO A 282 4.18 -5.78 -12.28
N ASP A 283 4.64 -5.72 -13.52
CA ASP A 283 4.57 -6.84 -14.47
C ASP A 283 5.50 -8.01 -14.10
N VAL A 284 6.57 -7.71 -13.38
CA VAL A 284 7.56 -8.70 -12.92
C VAL A 284 7.33 -9.08 -11.47
N ASP A 285 7.13 -8.08 -10.61
CA ASP A 285 7.14 -8.27 -9.17
C ASP A 285 5.81 -8.83 -8.66
N ILE A 286 4.66 -8.45 -9.25
CA ILE A 286 3.37 -8.97 -8.83
C ILE A 286 3.29 -10.48 -9.02
N PRO A 287 3.56 -11.06 -10.21
CA PRO A 287 3.56 -12.52 -10.39
C PRO A 287 4.60 -13.22 -9.50
N ARG A 288 5.80 -12.62 -9.36
CA ARG A 288 6.87 -13.17 -8.52
C ARG A 288 6.45 -13.26 -7.06
N TYR A 289 5.85 -12.22 -6.50
CA TYR A 289 5.41 -12.21 -5.10
C TYR A 289 4.17 -13.10 -4.89
N ALA A 290 3.24 -13.10 -5.84
CA ALA A 290 2.07 -13.99 -5.79
C ALA A 290 2.47 -15.47 -5.73
N SER A 291 3.51 -15.88 -6.47
CA SER A 291 3.97 -17.27 -6.49
C SER A 291 4.47 -17.80 -5.14
N LEU A 292 4.76 -16.92 -4.19
CA LEU A 292 5.16 -17.30 -2.83
C LEU A 292 4.00 -17.91 -2.03
N TRP A 293 2.75 -17.57 -2.37
CA TRP A 293 1.57 -18.08 -1.68
C TRP A 293 1.34 -19.58 -1.93
N PRO A 294 1.23 -20.10 -3.18
CA PRO A 294 1.06 -21.54 -3.40
C PRO A 294 2.29 -22.35 -2.97
N ALA A 295 3.46 -21.71 -2.86
CA ALA A 295 4.66 -22.32 -2.32
C ALA A 295 4.67 -22.41 -0.77
N GLY A 296 3.61 -21.95 -0.09
CA GLY A 296 3.51 -21.94 1.37
C GLY A 296 4.47 -20.97 2.08
N LYS A 297 5.10 -20.05 1.33
CA LYS A 297 6.09 -19.09 1.86
C LYS A 297 5.47 -17.77 2.27
N LEU A 298 4.30 -17.45 1.76
CA LEU A 298 3.55 -16.23 2.07
C LEU A 298 2.20 -16.60 2.68
N ASP A 299 1.93 -16.09 3.88
CA ASP A 299 0.61 -16.18 4.52
C ASP A 299 0.10 -14.76 4.81
N PHE A 300 -1.03 -14.41 4.23
CA PHE A 300 -1.68 -13.10 4.41
C PHE A 300 -2.91 -13.18 5.34
N SER A 301 -3.27 -14.36 5.83
CA SER A 301 -4.48 -14.58 6.64
C SER A 301 -4.46 -13.75 7.93
N ASP A 302 -3.32 -13.73 8.63
CA ASP A 302 -3.13 -12.94 9.84
C ASP A 302 -2.88 -11.44 9.55
N LEU A 303 -2.59 -11.07 8.30
CA LEU A 303 -2.41 -9.67 7.89
C LEU A 303 -3.77 -8.96 7.75
N ILE A 304 -4.79 -9.67 7.25
CA ILE A 304 -6.14 -9.15 7.03
C ILE A 304 -6.93 -9.29 8.34
N THR A 305 -7.11 -8.16 9.01
CA THR A 305 -7.81 -8.14 10.30
C THR A 305 -9.30 -7.85 10.17
N HIS A 306 -9.71 -7.17 9.10
CA HIS A 306 -11.11 -6.77 8.91
C HIS A 306 -11.53 -6.94 7.44
N LYS A 307 -12.80 -7.30 7.26
CA LYS A 307 -13.47 -7.46 5.97
C LYS A 307 -14.82 -6.77 6.03
N PHE A 308 -15.14 -5.97 5.04
CA PHE A 308 -16.39 -5.21 4.95
C PHE A 308 -16.98 -5.33 3.55
N HIS A 309 -18.28 -5.15 3.43
CA HIS A 309 -18.89 -4.81 2.15
C HIS A 309 -18.59 -3.35 1.81
N MET A 310 -18.52 -3.00 0.52
CA MET A 310 -18.14 -1.64 0.06
C MET A 310 -19.12 -0.56 0.60
N SER A 311 -20.38 -0.89 0.85
CA SER A 311 -21.34 0.02 1.47
C SER A 311 -21.02 0.41 2.91
N GLU A 312 -20.15 -0.35 3.57
CA GLU A 312 -19.70 -0.12 4.95
C GLU A 312 -18.36 0.66 4.99
N ILE A 313 -18.04 1.35 3.90
CA ILE A 313 -16.74 2.04 3.72
C ILE A 313 -16.41 3.00 4.86
N ASN A 314 -17.40 3.67 5.44
CA ASN A 314 -17.16 4.62 6.53
C ASN A 314 -16.78 3.92 7.84
N ASP A 315 -17.31 2.73 8.12
CA ASP A 315 -16.91 1.92 9.27
C ASP A 315 -15.47 1.42 9.10
N ALA A 316 -15.13 0.96 7.89
CA ALA A 316 -13.79 0.57 7.53
C ALA A 316 -12.78 1.74 7.69
N VAL A 317 -13.16 2.95 7.25
CA VAL A 317 -12.35 4.18 7.41
C VAL A 317 -12.17 4.51 8.88
N ASN A 318 -13.19 4.38 9.71
CA ASN A 318 -13.11 4.66 11.15
C ASN A 318 -12.17 3.68 11.86
N ILE A 319 -12.23 2.39 11.54
CA ILE A 319 -11.29 1.38 12.08
C ILE A 319 -9.86 1.69 11.65
N LEU A 320 -9.65 2.04 10.37
CA LEU A 320 -8.32 2.40 9.89
C LEU A 320 -7.77 3.65 10.60
N LYS A 321 -8.61 4.67 10.84
CA LYS A 321 -8.25 5.87 11.63
C LYS A 321 -7.87 5.52 13.08
N GLY A 322 -8.56 4.56 13.69
CA GLY A 322 -8.26 4.08 15.04
C GLY A 322 -6.89 3.43 15.16
N GLY A 323 -6.38 2.88 14.05
CA GLY A 323 -5.04 2.30 13.99
C GLY A 323 -4.91 0.88 14.57
N ASP A 324 -5.98 0.30 15.13
CA ASP A 324 -5.98 -1.04 15.74
C ASP A 324 -6.26 -2.15 14.70
N CYS A 325 -5.70 -2.01 13.52
CA CYS A 325 -5.86 -2.97 12.44
C CYS A 325 -4.52 -3.29 11.74
N GLY A 326 -4.51 -4.41 11.02
CA GLY A 326 -3.56 -4.73 9.98
C GLY A 326 -4.05 -4.21 8.63
N ARG A 327 -4.46 -5.12 7.73
CA ARG A 327 -5.09 -4.74 6.45
C ARG A 327 -6.61 -4.89 6.52
N ILE A 328 -7.29 -4.00 5.84
CA ILE A 328 -8.75 -4.01 5.66
C ILE A 328 -9.04 -4.31 4.20
N ILE A 329 -9.94 -5.24 3.94
CA ILE A 329 -10.43 -5.59 2.59
C ILE A 329 -11.91 -5.24 2.49
N LEU A 330 -12.26 -4.61 1.37
CA LEU A 330 -13.63 -4.27 0.98
C LEU A 330 -14.05 -5.13 -0.20
N TYR A 331 -15.27 -5.64 -0.17
CA TYR A 331 -15.87 -6.43 -1.24
C TYR A 331 -17.04 -5.67 -1.86
N THR A 332 -17.24 -5.86 -3.16
CA THR A 332 -18.37 -5.30 -3.92
C THR A 332 -19.57 -6.25 -3.93
#